data_8ceb894d550a092018af9c62774ded32
#
_entry.id   8ceb894d550a092018af9c62774ded32
#
_cell.length_a   1.000
_cell.length_b   1.000
_cell.length_c   1.000
_cell.angle_alpha   90.00
_cell.angle_beta   90.00
_cell.angle_gamma   90.00
#
_symmetry.space_group_name_H-M   'P 1'
#
loop_
_entity.id
_entity.type
_entity.pdbx_description
1 polymer ?
#
loop_
_entity_poly.entity_id
_entity_poly.type
_entity_poly.pdbx_seq_one_letter_code
_entity_poly.pdbx_strand_id
1 'polypeptide(L)'
;MTFFRRTAIALLALTLPLAAYAASGDDRFLAARDAYRAGDRAKLERLAPELRGHDLDAYVEYWLLTGRLPDQLDTASAREFLAKHEKTYIAEKLRVDWLKVLGKKQQWAEFDSEYPKVAAPDQELACYALQSRRARGDTTVLDDAMPLWLSLLEPPASCYPVLEALIWEKRILADEAWARVRRQVEANKIAAARYSTNYLPPSQTPTAAQLDAALDRAMPMLAKLPSNWAEKRMGRELVAIAIQRIARNDPRQAADQLEKLGSRLEESERGWAWSQVGWQAATRHMPEAVSWYKKAGDVPLSDEVAQWKVRAALRQNDWGLVRSTIERMPPALAALPEWVYWLGRSYKAGGQTTEADALFKKIAGAPNFYGNLADDELERPINVPPQAASPTRDEVVATAANPGLKRALALLRVNMRVEGVREWNWTLRGMSDRELLAAAELAKRNDVYDRAIAAADRTRNEHDYSLRYLSPYDDHVRPAAQKQSIDDAWVYGLMRQESRFITSAKSNVGASGLMQLMPATAKWVANKIGLANYSHSRVNETEINVLLGTSYMRLVMES
;
A
#
# COMPACT_ATOMS: atom_id res chain seq x y z
N MET A 1 -32.79 -92.24 -10.31
CA MET A 1 -31.43 -92.06 -10.83
C MET A 1 -31.32 -90.66 -11.33
N THR A 2 -30.84 -89.74 -10.47
CA THR A 2 -30.64 -88.32 -10.88
C THR A 2 -29.37 -87.81 -10.16
N PHE A 3 -28.37 -87.51 -10.91
CA PHE A 3 -27.07 -87.03 -10.48
C PHE A 3 -27.13 -85.50 -10.15
N PHE A 4 -26.80 -85.14 -8.89
CA PHE A 4 -26.53 -83.76 -8.51
C PHE A 4 -25.07 -83.42 -8.82
N ARG A 5 -24.84 -82.49 -9.73
CA ARG A 5 -23.53 -81.79 -9.96
C ARG A 5 -23.49 -80.59 -9.03
N ARG A 6 -22.57 -80.56 -8.08
CA ARG A 6 -22.20 -79.38 -7.29
C ARG A 6 -21.19 -78.56 -8.11
N THR A 7 -21.57 -77.38 -8.46
CA THR A 7 -20.67 -76.38 -9.07
C THR A 7 -20.09 -75.53 -7.93
N ALA A 8 -18.78 -75.61 -7.74
CA ALA A 8 -18.05 -74.72 -6.81
C ALA A 8 -17.76 -73.39 -7.53
N ILE A 9 -18.28 -72.30 -7.03
CA ILE A 9 -17.95 -70.92 -7.47
C ILE A 9 -16.74 -70.49 -6.65
N ALA A 10 -15.58 -70.38 -7.32
CA ALA A 10 -14.38 -69.79 -6.74
C ALA A 10 -14.52 -68.26 -6.83
N LEU A 11 -14.67 -67.55 -5.69
CA LEU A 11 -14.55 -66.09 -5.58
C LEU A 11 -13.06 -65.71 -5.73
N LEU A 12 -12.69 -65.17 -6.88
CA LEU A 12 -11.41 -64.52 -7.08
C LEU A 12 -11.51 -63.10 -6.45
N ALA A 13 -10.94 -62.91 -5.27
CA ALA A 13 -10.79 -61.60 -4.65
C ALA A 13 -9.71 -60.84 -5.44
N LEU A 14 -10.09 -59.90 -6.32
CA LEU A 14 -9.22 -58.92 -6.92
C LEU A 14 -8.76 -57.95 -5.82
N THR A 15 -7.60 -58.16 -5.25
CA THR A 15 -6.87 -57.12 -4.52
C THR A 15 -6.32 -56.13 -5.50
N LEU A 16 -7.05 -55.03 -5.75
CA LEU A 16 -6.53 -53.85 -6.39
C LEU A 16 -5.44 -53.27 -5.47
N PRO A 17 -4.18 -53.08 -5.93
CA PRO A 17 -3.22 -52.34 -5.15
C PRO A 17 -3.74 -50.90 -5.08
N LEU A 18 -3.99 -50.38 -3.87
CA LEU A 18 -4.05 -48.93 -3.66
C LEU A 18 -2.69 -48.38 -4.10
N ALA A 19 -2.63 -47.88 -5.32
CA ALA A 19 -1.53 -47.03 -5.74
C ALA A 19 -1.58 -45.82 -4.79
N ALA A 20 -0.68 -45.82 -3.80
CA ALA A 20 -0.42 -44.66 -3.00
C ALA A 20 0.04 -43.57 -3.99
N TYR A 21 -0.81 -42.61 -4.28
CA TYR A 21 -0.44 -41.44 -5.08
C TYR A 21 0.73 -40.78 -4.34
N ALA A 22 1.93 -40.94 -4.86
CA ALA A 22 3.09 -40.24 -4.32
C ALA A 22 2.78 -38.75 -4.43
N ALA A 23 2.71 -38.06 -3.27
CA ALA A 23 2.47 -36.63 -3.24
C ALA A 23 3.46 -35.91 -4.18
N SER A 24 2.99 -34.97 -4.97
CA SER A 24 3.84 -34.19 -5.87
C SER A 24 4.88 -33.40 -5.05
N GLY A 25 5.96 -32.96 -5.69
CA GLY A 25 6.94 -32.07 -5.04
C GLY A 25 6.28 -30.85 -4.44
N ASP A 26 5.31 -30.25 -5.15
CA ASP A 26 4.54 -29.10 -4.69
C ASP A 26 3.68 -29.43 -3.46
N ASP A 27 3.04 -30.61 -3.41
CA ASP A 27 2.23 -31.04 -2.24
C ASP A 27 3.11 -31.23 -1.00
N ARG A 28 4.29 -31.82 -1.15
CA ARG A 28 5.28 -31.94 -0.05
C ARG A 28 5.78 -30.59 0.42
N PHE A 29 6.03 -29.67 -0.51
CA PHE A 29 6.42 -28.31 -0.16
C PHE A 29 5.31 -27.58 0.63
N LEU A 30 4.04 -27.71 0.22
CA LEU A 30 2.92 -27.18 0.98
C LEU A 30 2.78 -27.80 2.35
N ALA A 31 3.02 -29.12 2.49
CA ALA A 31 3.05 -29.80 3.78
C ALA A 31 4.19 -29.30 4.68
N ALA A 32 5.36 -28.99 4.13
CA ALA A 32 6.49 -28.38 4.84
C ALA A 32 6.17 -26.94 5.29
N ARG A 33 5.54 -26.14 4.42
CA ARG A 33 5.04 -24.80 4.77
C ARG A 33 4.05 -24.86 5.96
N ASP A 34 3.11 -25.78 5.89
CA ASP A 34 2.08 -25.91 6.93
C ASP A 34 2.68 -26.40 8.25
N ALA A 35 3.69 -27.29 8.21
CA ALA A 35 4.47 -27.68 9.37
C ALA A 35 5.21 -26.47 9.99
N TYR A 36 5.86 -25.66 9.17
CA TYR A 36 6.50 -24.42 9.63
C TYR A 36 5.51 -23.46 10.32
N ARG A 37 4.35 -23.21 9.68
CA ARG A 37 3.30 -22.33 10.23
C ARG A 37 2.71 -22.84 11.53
N ALA A 38 2.62 -24.16 11.67
CA ALA A 38 2.13 -24.81 12.90
C ALA A 38 3.20 -24.92 13.99
N GLY A 39 4.46 -24.56 13.71
CA GLY A 39 5.58 -24.78 14.65
C GLY A 39 5.99 -26.26 14.78
N ASP A 40 5.52 -27.14 13.89
CA ASP A 40 5.85 -28.57 13.88
C ASP A 40 7.21 -28.81 13.24
N ARG A 41 8.23 -28.57 14.05
CA ARG A 41 9.62 -28.70 13.63
C ARG A 41 9.99 -30.11 13.21
N ALA A 42 9.54 -31.12 13.94
CA ALA A 42 9.86 -32.52 13.66
C ALA A 42 9.33 -32.93 12.28
N LYS A 43 8.12 -32.51 11.93
CA LYS A 43 7.56 -32.73 10.60
C LYS A 43 8.33 -31.98 9.51
N LEU A 44 8.71 -30.73 9.77
CA LEU A 44 9.49 -29.93 8.83
C LEU A 44 10.86 -30.56 8.56
N GLU A 45 11.59 -30.97 9.61
CA GLU A 45 12.89 -31.66 9.50
C GLU A 45 12.79 -32.98 8.74
N ARG A 46 11.70 -33.72 8.88
CA ARG A 46 11.46 -34.97 8.15
C ARG A 46 11.20 -34.73 6.66
N LEU A 47 10.46 -33.67 6.31
CA LEU A 47 10.11 -33.36 4.91
C LEU A 47 11.24 -32.71 4.14
N ALA A 48 12.13 -31.97 4.80
CA ALA A 48 13.17 -31.17 4.15
C ALA A 48 14.12 -32.00 3.24
N PRO A 49 14.60 -33.20 3.61
CA PRO A 49 15.44 -34.02 2.73
C PRO A 49 14.74 -34.40 1.41
N GLU A 50 13.42 -34.59 1.44
CA GLU A 50 12.62 -34.97 0.27
C GLU A 50 12.42 -33.81 -0.72
N LEU A 51 12.72 -32.57 -0.28
CA LEU A 51 12.57 -31.34 -1.05
C LEU A 51 13.90 -30.80 -1.61
N ARG A 52 15.01 -31.51 -1.42
CA ARG A 52 16.32 -31.14 -2.01
C ARG A 52 16.23 -31.13 -3.53
N GLY A 53 16.65 -30.02 -4.13
CA GLY A 53 16.58 -29.81 -5.58
C GLY A 53 15.20 -29.41 -6.10
N HIS A 54 14.20 -29.25 -5.24
CA HIS A 54 12.95 -28.59 -5.59
C HIS A 54 13.20 -27.10 -5.84
N ASP A 55 12.49 -26.46 -6.78
CA ASP A 55 12.65 -25.02 -7.10
C ASP A 55 12.52 -24.11 -5.85
N LEU A 56 11.88 -24.59 -4.80
CA LEU A 56 11.62 -23.87 -3.55
C LEU A 56 12.38 -24.42 -2.33
N ASP A 57 13.43 -25.22 -2.52
CA ASP A 57 14.22 -25.81 -1.43
C ASP A 57 14.85 -24.74 -0.51
N ALA A 58 15.28 -23.61 -1.07
CA ALA A 58 15.80 -22.48 -0.30
C ALA A 58 14.80 -21.93 0.73
N TYR A 59 13.50 -21.99 0.44
CA TYR A 59 12.44 -21.60 1.39
C TYR A 59 12.33 -22.60 2.54
N VAL A 60 12.52 -23.89 2.28
CA VAL A 60 12.50 -24.93 3.31
C VAL A 60 13.72 -24.77 4.24
N GLU A 61 14.90 -24.51 3.69
CA GLU A 61 16.10 -24.21 4.48
C GLU A 61 15.92 -22.95 5.34
N TYR A 62 15.33 -21.90 4.77
CA TYR A 62 14.97 -20.70 5.52
C TYR A 62 14.03 -21.00 6.69
N TRP A 63 12.99 -21.82 6.48
CA TRP A 63 12.04 -22.21 7.53
C TRP A 63 12.71 -23.04 8.64
N LEU A 64 13.65 -23.93 8.28
CA LEU A 64 14.42 -24.68 9.26
C LEU A 64 15.28 -23.79 10.15
N LEU A 65 15.85 -22.71 9.59
CA LEU A 65 16.64 -21.75 10.34
C LEU A 65 15.78 -20.87 11.24
N THR A 66 14.70 -20.30 10.68
CA THR A 66 13.85 -19.33 11.37
C THR A 66 12.77 -19.95 12.25
N GLY A 67 12.46 -21.25 12.07
CA GLY A 67 11.60 -22.03 12.94
C GLY A 67 12.25 -22.41 14.29
N ARG A 68 13.54 -22.17 14.47
CA ARG A 68 14.13 -21.98 15.79
C ARG A 68 13.60 -20.64 16.33
N LEU A 69 13.35 -20.56 17.63
CA LEU A 69 12.96 -19.29 18.26
C LEU A 69 13.87 -18.18 17.70
N PRO A 70 13.34 -17.01 17.35
CA PRO A 70 14.16 -15.93 16.75
C PRO A 70 15.45 -15.64 17.52
N ASP A 71 15.43 -15.87 18.84
CA ASP A 71 16.57 -15.68 19.72
C ASP A 71 17.66 -16.77 19.60
N GLN A 72 17.42 -17.86 18.87
CA GLN A 72 18.35 -19.00 18.73
C GLN A 72 19.00 -19.11 17.34
N LEU A 73 18.79 -18.15 16.45
CA LEU A 73 19.47 -18.09 15.18
C LEU A 73 20.97 -17.76 15.44
N ASP A 74 21.83 -18.73 15.24
CA ASP A 74 23.27 -18.53 15.43
C ASP A 74 23.89 -17.86 14.20
N THR A 75 24.92 -17.06 14.45
CA THR A 75 25.64 -16.28 13.44
C THR A 75 26.27 -17.16 12.35
N ALA A 76 26.76 -18.36 12.69
CA ALA A 76 27.43 -19.22 11.72
C ALA A 76 26.43 -19.78 10.70
N SER A 77 25.31 -20.34 11.16
CA SER A 77 24.23 -20.84 10.28
C SER A 77 23.62 -19.74 9.42
N ALA A 78 23.45 -18.52 9.98
CA ALA A 78 22.97 -17.37 9.20
C ALA A 78 23.93 -17.02 8.06
N ARG A 79 25.23 -16.92 8.34
CA ARG A 79 26.26 -16.61 7.34
C ARG A 79 26.40 -17.69 6.27
N GLU A 80 26.34 -18.96 6.65
CA GLU A 80 26.36 -20.08 5.70
C GLU A 80 25.18 -19.99 4.70
N PHE A 81 23.96 -19.79 5.20
CA PHE A 81 22.79 -19.61 4.36
C PHE A 81 22.92 -18.40 3.42
N LEU A 82 23.37 -17.25 3.95
CA LEU A 82 23.55 -16.03 3.17
C LEU A 82 24.59 -16.20 2.06
N ALA A 83 25.66 -16.93 2.31
CA ALA A 83 26.69 -17.24 1.30
C ALA A 83 26.14 -18.19 0.23
N LYS A 84 25.41 -19.25 0.64
CA LYS A 84 24.81 -20.24 -0.26
C LYS A 84 23.76 -19.63 -1.21
N HIS A 85 22.95 -18.71 -0.71
CA HIS A 85 21.82 -18.12 -1.42
C HIS A 85 22.05 -16.63 -1.78
N GLU A 86 23.30 -16.23 -1.95
CA GLU A 86 23.67 -14.84 -2.27
C GLU A 86 22.82 -14.26 -3.42
N LYS A 87 22.48 -13.00 -3.33
CA LYS A 87 21.67 -12.25 -4.33
C LYS A 87 20.22 -12.71 -4.50
N THR A 88 19.74 -13.68 -3.74
CA THR A 88 18.33 -14.09 -3.77
C THR A 88 17.48 -13.27 -2.80
N TYR A 89 16.16 -13.20 -3.07
CA TYR A 89 15.22 -12.57 -2.14
C TYR A 89 15.22 -13.24 -0.77
N ILE A 90 15.31 -14.58 -0.74
CA ILE A 90 15.25 -15.32 0.53
C ILE A 90 16.49 -15.08 1.42
N ALA A 91 17.65 -14.83 0.81
CA ALA A 91 18.84 -14.40 1.54
C ALA A 91 18.67 -13.00 2.13
N GLU A 92 18.14 -12.06 1.34
CA GLU A 92 17.83 -10.72 1.85
C GLU A 92 16.82 -10.78 2.99
N LYS A 93 15.78 -11.60 2.85
CA LYS A 93 14.80 -11.79 3.91
C LYS A 93 15.44 -12.31 5.19
N LEU A 94 16.30 -13.34 5.10
CA LEU A 94 17.01 -13.84 6.27
C LEU A 94 17.93 -12.78 6.89
N ARG A 95 18.65 -12.01 6.07
CA ARG A 95 19.51 -10.91 6.56
C ARG A 95 18.71 -9.89 7.34
N VAL A 96 17.56 -9.47 6.82
CA VAL A 96 16.65 -8.53 7.50
C VAL A 96 16.15 -9.11 8.82
N ASP A 97 15.67 -10.35 8.84
CA ASP A 97 15.14 -11.00 10.04
C ASP A 97 16.24 -11.18 11.10
N TRP A 98 17.44 -11.59 10.69
CA TRP A 98 18.60 -11.74 11.57
C TRP A 98 19.07 -10.40 12.15
N LEU A 99 19.17 -9.36 11.32
CA LEU A 99 19.51 -8.02 11.78
C LEU A 99 18.52 -7.47 12.80
N LYS A 100 17.23 -7.77 12.69
CA LYS A 100 16.23 -7.40 13.71
C LYS A 100 16.51 -8.08 15.05
N VAL A 101 16.92 -9.35 15.02
CA VAL A 101 17.35 -10.06 16.23
C VAL A 101 18.61 -9.43 16.84
N LEU A 102 19.62 -9.16 16.01
CA LEU A 102 20.86 -8.50 16.45
C LEU A 102 20.60 -7.11 17.04
N GLY A 103 19.76 -6.31 16.38
CA GLY A 103 19.37 -4.98 16.85
C GLY A 103 18.62 -5.02 18.18
N LYS A 104 17.66 -5.95 18.33
CA LYS A 104 16.93 -6.16 19.58
C LYS A 104 17.85 -6.57 20.75
N LYS A 105 18.88 -7.37 20.45
CA LYS A 105 19.90 -7.80 21.41
C LYS A 105 21.03 -6.77 21.60
N GLN A 106 21.01 -5.67 20.85
CA GLN A 106 22.08 -4.65 20.85
C GLN A 106 23.48 -5.22 20.51
N GLN A 107 23.52 -6.26 19.66
CA GLN A 107 24.76 -6.85 19.15
C GLN A 107 25.27 -6.01 17.98
N TRP A 108 25.76 -4.81 18.30
CA TRP A 108 26.06 -3.78 17.30
C TRP A 108 27.22 -4.13 16.38
N ALA A 109 28.22 -4.88 16.84
CA ALA A 109 29.37 -5.25 15.99
C ALA A 109 28.95 -6.11 14.80
N GLU A 110 28.13 -7.14 15.03
CA GLU A 110 27.56 -8.00 14.00
C GLU A 110 26.53 -7.25 13.15
N PHE A 111 25.70 -6.46 13.79
CA PHE A 111 24.69 -5.63 13.10
C PHE A 111 25.36 -4.70 12.08
N ASP A 112 26.36 -3.93 12.49
CA ASP A 112 27.04 -2.95 11.65
C ASP A 112 27.84 -3.60 10.51
N SER A 113 28.29 -4.85 10.68
CA SER A 113 28.98 -5.59 9.61
C SER A 113 28.04 -6.06 8.50
N GLU A 114 26.75 -6.30 8.81
CA GLU A 114 25.77 -6.84 7.87
C GLU A 114 24.77 -5.79 7.35
N TYR A 115 24.44 -4.78 8.15
CA TYR A 115 23.45 -3.76 7.77
C TYR A 115 23.74 -3.05 6.44
N PRO A 116 25.01 -2.67 6.10
CA PRO A 116 25.30 -2.02 4.81
C PRO A 116 25.02 -2.91 3.58
N LYS A 117 24.86 -4.23 3.76
CA LYS A 117 24.55 -5.17 2.69
C LYS A 117 23.05 -5.28 2.42
N VAL A 118 22.19 -4.69 3.27
CA VAL A 118 20.74 -4.66 3.07
C VAL A 118 20.40 -3.73 1.92
N ALA A 119 19.71 -4.24 0.93
CA ALA A 119 19.39 -3.49 -0.27
C ALA A 119 18.32 -2.40 -0.05
N ALA A 120 17.35 -2.66 0.84
CA ALA A 120 16.29 -1.73 1.18
C ALA A 120 15.88 -1.95 2.66
N PRO A 121 16.55 -1.30 3.61
CA PRO A 121 16.21 -1.43 5.02
C PRO A 121 14.80 -0.87 5.27
N ASP A 122 14.01 -1.61 6.04
CA ASP A 122 12.75 -1.12 6.53
C ASP A 122 12.95 -0.15 7.71
N GLN A 123 11.86 0.50 8.13
CA GLN A 123 11.91 1.50 9.20
C GLN A 123 12.41 0.93 10.53
N GLU A 124 12.11 -0.35 10.82
CA GLU A 124 12.58 -1.00 12.04
C GLU A 124 14.10 -1.12 12.06
N LEU A 125 14.69 -1.57 10.93
CA LEU A 125 16.15 -1.66 10.78
C LEU A 125 16.82 -0.29 10.75
N ALA A 126 16.22 0.70 10.09
CA ALA A 126 16.73 2.07 10.09
C ALA A 126 16.83 2.64 11.50
N CYS A 127 15.84 2.36 12.35
CA CYS A 127 15.89 2.79 13.76
C CYS A 127 16.94 2.03 14.57
N TYR A 128 17.15 0.73 14.33
CA TYR A 128 18.27 0.01 14.95
C TYR A 128 19.63 0.58 14.52
N ALA A 129 19.77 0.95 13.25
CA ALA A 129 21.00 1.60 12.76
C ALA A 129 21.27 2.95 13.47
N LEU A 130 20.22 3.74 13.69
CA LEU A 130 20.33 4.98 14.49
C LEU A 130 20.73 4.67 15.94
N GLN A 131 20.15 3.63 16.56
CA GLN A 131 20.56 3.21 17.91
C GLN A 131 22.03 2.78 17.96
N SER A 132 22.49 1.97 16.98
CA SER A 132 23.89 1.53 16.88
C SER A 132 24.84 2.73 16.77
N ARG A 133 24.54 3.68 15.88
CA ARG A 133 25.33 4.91 15.71
C ARG A 133 25.40 5.71 17.02
N ARG A 134 24.27 5.85 17.71
CA ARG A 134 24.22 6.55 18.99
C ARG A 134 25.06 5.85 20.07
N ALA A 135 24.99 4.52 20.14
CA ALA A 135 25.78 3.73 21.08
C ALA A 135 27.30 3.90 20.85
N ARG A 136 27.73 4.24 19.64
CA ARG A 136 29.13 4.56 19.30
C ARG A 136 29.50 6.03 19.49
N GLY A 137 28.60 6.85 20.02
CA GLY A 137 28.85 8.27 20.30
C GLY A 137 28.65 9.20 19.10
N ASP A 138 27.95 8.78 18.04
CA ASP A 138 27.63 9.65 16.91
C ASP A 138 26.59 10.71 17.35
N THR A 139 27.00 11.96 17.39
CA THR A 139 26.18 13.10 17.84
C THR A 139 25.19 13.58 16.80
N THR A 140 25.33 13.18 15.52
CA THR A 140 24.46 13.62 14.42
C THR A 140 23.16 12.80 14.32
N VAL A 141 23.07 11.69 15.06
CA VAL A 141 21.92 10.76 15.01
C VAL A 141 20.60 11.46 15.26
N LEU A 142 20.56 12.43 16.18
CA LEU A 142 19.33 13.13 16.50
C LEU A 142 18.85 14.08 15.40
N ASP A 143 19.77 14.64 14.63
CA ASP A 143 19.43 15.43 13.44
C ASP A 143 18.78 14.54 12.35
N ASP A 144 19.30 13.32 12.16
CA ASP A 144 18.72 12.33 11.26
C ASP A 144 17.38 11.77 11.76
N ALA A 145 17.16 11.76 13.08
CA ALA A 145 15.91 11.28 13.68
C ALA A 145 14.79 12.33 13.70
N MET A 146 15.13 13.63 13.66
CA MET A 146 14.13 14.71 13.70
C MET A 146 13.00 14.57 12.67
N PRO A 147 13.26 14.26 11.38
CA PRO A 147 12.21 14.08 10.40
C PRO A 147 11.24 12.95 10.74
N LEU A 148 11.67 11.93 11.49
CA LEU A 148 10.85 10.79 11.89
C LEU A 148 9.76 11.19 12.89
N TRP A 149 9.93 12.28 13.61
CA TRP A 149 9.00 12.73 14.64
C TRP A 149 7.58 12.95 14.10
N LEU A 150 7.44 13.61 12.97
CA LEU A 150 6.14 13.88 12.36
C LEU A 150 5.78 12.93 11.22
N SER A 151 6.74 12.27 10.58
CA SER A 151 6.48 11.34 9.50
C SER A 151 6.09 9.95 9.99
N LEU A 152 6.60 9.51 11.15
CA LEU A 152 6.40 8.17 11.68
C LEU A 152 5.37 8.17 12.82
N LEU A 153 4.09 8.15 12.45
CA LEU A 153 2.97 8.30 13.41
C LEU A 153 2.76 7.07 14.32
N GLU A 154 3.05 5.88 13.84
CA GLU A 154 3.05 4.61 14.59
C GLU A 154 4.42 3.95 14.42
N PRO A 155 5.41 4.37 15.22
CA PRO A 155 6.76 3.86 15.09
C PRO A 155 6.86 2.39 15.51
N PRO A 156 7.67 1.57 14.84
CA PRO A 156 8.07 0.29 15.39
C PRO A 156 8.83 0.46 16.72
N ALA A 157 8.83 -0.59 17.53
CA ALA A 157 9.42 -0.55 18.86
C ALA A 157 10.90 -0.11 18.88
N SER A 158 11.65 -0.46 17.82
CA SER A 158 13.04 -0.05 17.63
C SER A 158 13.24 1.47 17.54
N CYS A 159 12.21 2.24 17.18
CA CYS A 159 12.34 3.69 17.04
C CYS A 159 12.17 4.47 18.35
N TYR A 160 11.48 3.89 19.35
CA TYR A 160 11.23 4.61 20.61
C TYR A 160 12.49 5.12 21.29
N PRO A 161 13.59 4.33 21.45
CA PRO A 161 14.79 4.84 22.13
C PRO A 161 15.40 6.09 21.48
N VAL A 162 15.28 6.21 20.14
CA VAL A 162 15.82 7.36 19.41
C VAL A 162 14.84 8.55 19.48
N LEU A 163 13.52 8.29 19.36
CA LEU A 163 12.51 9.35 19.49
C LEU A 163 12.44 9.92 20.90
N GLU A 164 12.58 9.08 21.92
CA GLU A 164 12.64 9.53 23.32
C GLU A 164 13.91 10.34 23.60
N ALA A 165 15.03 10.00 22.95
CA ALA A 165 16.25 10.79 23.06
C ALA A 165 16.06 12.23 22.57
N LEU A 166 15.24 12.45 21.52
CA LEU A 166 14.89 13.82 21.07
C LEU A 166 14.22 14.65 22.18
N ILE A 167 13.40 14.00 23.00
CA ILE A 167 12.75 14.65 24.16
C ILE A 167 13.77 14.92 25.27
N TRP A 168 14.54 13.90 25.67
CA TRP A 168 15.52 14.01 26.74
C TRP A 168 16.58 15.09 26.47
N GLU A 169 17.00 15.21 25.23
CA GLU A 169 18.00 16.21 24.80
C GLU A 169 17.35 17.54 24.37
N LYS A 170 16.06 17.72 24.67
CA LYS A 170 15.29 18.96 24.40
C LYS A 170 15.31 19.41 22.93
N ARG A 171 15.43 18.48 22.02
CA ARG A 171 15.30 18.74 20.57
C ARG A 171 13.83 18.87 20.17
N ILE A 172 12.93 18.23 20.93
CA ILE A 172 11.48 18.32 20.80
C ILE A 172 10.92 19.07 22.00
N LEU A 173 10.20 20.14 21.75
CA LEU A 173 9.53 20.96 22.74
C LEU A 173 8.01 20.69 22.72
N ALA A 174 7.26 21.44 23.54
CA ALA A 174 5.81 21.26 23.65
C ALA A 174 5.07 21.48 22.34
N ASP A 175 5.57 22.35 21.45
CA ASP A 175 4.96 22.65 20.16
C ASP A 175 5.02 21.45 19.22
N GLU A 176 6.18 20.82 19.10
CA GLU A 176 6.38 19.63 18.28
C GLU A 176 5.66 18.42 18.87
N ALA A 177 5.58 18.32 20.21
CA ALA A 177 4.86 17.24 20.87
C ALA A 177 3.35 17.34 20.60
N TRP A 178 2.74 18.53 20.72
CA TRP A 178 1.35 18.76 20.35
C TRP A 178 1.11 18.60 18.84
N ALA A 179 2.03 19.04 17.99
CA ALA A 179 1.94 18.84 16.57
C ALA A 179 1.87 17.34 16.23
N ARG A 180 2.66 16.49 16.90
CA ARG A 180 2.59 15.03 16.74
C ARG A 180 1.24 14.46 17.17
N VAL A 181 0.72 14.86 18.34
CA VAL A 181 -0.60 14.43 18.82
C VAL A 181 -1.68 14.80 17.80
N ARG A 182 -1.68 16.05 17.32
CA ARG A 182 -2.62 16.51 16.27
C ARG A 182 -2.51 15.69 14.99
N ARG A 183 -1.30 15.39 14.51
CA ARG A 183 -1.08 14.57 13.32
C ARG A 183 -1.61 13.14 13.47
N GLN A 184 -1.43 12.56 14.65
CA GLN A 184 -1.96 11.22 14.96
C GLN A 184 -3.48 11.21 15.06
N VAL A 185 -4.08 12.22 15.66
CA VAL A 185 -5.55 12.40 15.70
C VAL A 185 -6.11 12.58 14.29
N GLU A 186 -5.49 13.43 13.48
CA GLU A 186 -5.83 13.65 12.06
C GLU A 186 -5.82 12.33 11.28
N ALA A 187 -4.76 11.53 11.42
CA ALA A 187 -4.63 10.22 10.79
C ALA A 187 -5.48 9.11 11.43
N ASN A 188 -6.30 9.44 12.45
CA ASN A 188 -7.09 8.50 13.24
C ASN A 188 -6.26 7.43 13.97
N LYS A 189 -5.01 7.74 14.32
CA LYS A 189 -4.11 6.89 15.09
C LYS A 189 -4.28 7.16 16.59
N ILE A 190 -5.46 6.86 17.11
CA ILE A 190 -5.89 7.30 18.45
C ILE A 190 -5.04 6.70 19.57
N ALA A 191 -4.67 5.42 19.48
CA ALA A 191 -3.80 4.79 20.47
C ALA A 191 -2.42 5.46 20.52
N ALA A 192 -1.86 5.78 19.35
CA ALA A 192 -0.58 6.49 19.25
C ALA A 192 -0.68 7.93 19.77
N ALA A 193 -1.79 8.62 19.52
CA ALA A 193 -2.04 9.97 20.04
C ALA A 193 -2.08 9.95 21.58
N ARG A 194 -2.78 8.97 22.18
CA ARG A 194 -2.80 8.78 23.63
C ARG A 194 -1.40 8.57 24.20
N TYR A 195 -0.61 7.70 23.57
CA TYR A 195 0.78 7.46 24.01
C TYR A 195 1.63 8.74 23.91
N SER A 196 1.49 9.49 22.83
CA SER A 196 2.31 10.69 22.59
C SER A 196 2.05 11.84 23.55
N THR A 197 0.92 11.85 24.29
CA THR A 197 0.70 12.85 25.36
C THR A 197 1.68 12.68 26.52
N ASN A 198 2.34 11.52 26.68
CA ASN A 198 3.40 11.31 27.67
C ASN A 198 4.68 12.11 27.35
N TYR A 199 4.82 12.61 26.13
CA TYR A 199 5.96 13.44 25.73
C TYR A 199 5.76 14.93 26.04
N LEU A 200 4.56 15.31 26.50
CA LEU A 200 4.25 16.67 26.86
C LEU A 200 4.85 17.04 28.25
N PRO A 201 5.17 18.31 28.48
CA PRO A 201 5.52 18.77 29.80
C PRO A 201 4.40 18.46 30.83
N PRO A 202 4.72 18.14 32.08
CA PRO A 202 3.71 17.77 33.09
C PRO A 202 2.55 18.76 33.24
N SER A 203 2.84 20.07 33.07
CA SER A 203 1.81 21.14 33.14
C SER A 203 0.84 21.13 31.94
N GLN A 204 1.16 20.41 30.85
CA GLN A 204 0.37 20.33 29.63
C GLN A 204 -0.16 18.92 29.35
N THR A 205 0.24 17.92 30.12
CA THR A 205 -0.21 16.54 29.95
C THR A 205 -1.66 16.38 30.42
N PRO A 206 -2.61 16.02 29.54
CA PRO A 206 -3.98 15.77 29.96
C PRO A 206 -4.08 14.46 30.76
N THR A 207 -5.02 14.38 31.67
CA THR A 207 -5.40 13.11 32.26
C THR A 207 -6.08 12.22 31.21
N ALA A 208 -6.06 10.90 31.42
CA ALA A 208 -6.74 9.97 30.53
C ALA A 208 -8.22 10.34 30.33
N ALA A 209 -8.93 10.72 31.42
CA ALA A 209 -10.33 11.11 31.36
C ALA A 209 -10.58 12.39 30.53
N GLN A 210 -9.68 13.37 30.59
CA GLN A 210 -9.77 14.58 29.77
C GLN A 210 -9.53 14.30 28.30
N LEU A 211 -8.51 13.48 28.00
CA LEU A 211 -8.21 13.08 26.63
C LEU A 211 -9.33 12.24 26.02
N ASP A 212 -9.88 11.26 26.77
CA ASP A 212 -11.02 10.45 26.37
C ASP A 212 -12.27 11.29 26.12
N ALA A 213 -12.49 12.33 26.92
CA ALA A 213 -13.60 13.25 26.69
C ALA A 213 -13.47 13.97 25.34
N ALA A 214 -12.28 14.45 24.98
CA ALA A 214 -12.04 15.12 23.70
C ALA A 214 -12.10 14.16 22.51
N LEU A 215 -11.59 12.94 22.65
CA LEU A 215 -11.51 11.97 21.55
C LEU A 215 -12.83 11.23 21.29
N ASP A 216 -13.55 10.82 22.32
CA ASP A 216 -14.65 9.88 22.23
C ASP A 216 -16.01 10.49 22.60
N ARG A 217 -16.02 11.62 23.34
CA ARG A 217 -17.22 12.31 23.82
C ARG A 217 -17.17 13.82 23.56
N ALA A 218 -16.73 14.19 22.35
CA ALA A 218 -16.41 15.58 21.99
C ALA A 218 -17.55 16.57 22.25
N MET A 219 -18.78 16.31 21.77
CA MET A 219 -19.92 17.21 21.98
C MET A 219 -20.30 17.38 23.46
N PRO A 220 -20.46 16.31 24.27
CA PRO A 220 -20.67 16.45 25.72
C PRO A 220 -19.55 17.20 26.44
N MET A 221 -18.30 17.04 26.01
CA MET A 221 -17.16 17.78 26.56
C MET A 221 -17.30 19.28 26.27
N LEU A 222 -17.55 19.66 25.00
CA LEU A 222 -17.68 21.08 24.63
C LEU A 222 -18.86 21.76 25.31
N ALA A 223 -19.96 21.04 25.59
CA ALA A 223 -21.10 21.56 26.31
C ALA A 223 -20.85 21.85 27.80
N LYS A 224 -19.78 21.27 28.38
CA LYS A 224 -19.46 21.35 29.83
C LYS A 224 -18.07 21.93 30.07
N LEU A 225 -17.58 22.77 29.17
CA LEU A 225 -16.26 23.41 29.34
C LEU A 225 -16.24 24.31 30.59
N PRO A 226 -15.23 24.19 31.45
CA PRO A 226 -15.06 25.15 32.55
C PRO A 226 -14.74 26.54 32.00
N SER A 227 -15.11 27.61 32.74
CA SER A 227 -14.93 29.00 32.29
C SER A 227 -13.49 29.35 31.91
N ASN A 228 -12.53 28.73 32.56
CA ASN A 228 -11.09 28.96 32.39
C ASN A 228 -10.40 27.97 31.44
N TRP A 229 -11.14 27.17 30.65
CA TRP A 229 -10.60 26.14 29.77
C TRP A 229 -9.48 26.65 28.83
N ALA A 230 -9.59 27.88 28.36
CA ALA A 230 -8.65 28.45 27.39
C ALA A 230 -7.38 29.05 28.01
N GLU A 231 -7.30 29.19 29.35
CA GLU A 231 -6.14 29.77 30.02
C GLU A 231 -4.87 28.91 29.84
N LYS A 232 -5.05 27.59 29.80
CA LYS A 232 -3.94 26.65 29.61
C LYS A 232 -3.98 26.08 28.20
N ARG A 233 -2.80 25.93 27.63
CA ARG A 233 -2.63 25.30 26.29
C ARG A 233 -3.33 23.94 26.21
N MET A 234 -3.16 23.07 27.20
CA MET A 234 -3.82 21.78 27.25
C MET A 234 -5.32 21.87 26.99
N GLY A 235 -6.00 22.81 27.61
CA GLY A 235 -7.46 22.99 27.41
C GLY A 235 -7.79 23.41 25.99
N ARG A 236 -7.02 24.32 25.40
CA ARG A 236 -7.20 24.77 24.02
C ARG A 236 -6.96 23.65 23.02
N GLU A 237 -5.88 22.86 23.19
CA GLU A 237 -5.58 21.70 22.32
C GLU A 237 -6.67 20.62 22.43
N LEU A 238 -7.19 20.33 23.61
CA LEU A 238 -8.29 19.37 23.78
C LEU A 238 -9.59 19.85 23.09
N VAL A 239 -9.88 21.15 23.13
CA VAL A 239 -11.02 21.72 22.37
C VAL A 239 -10.80 21.60 20.87
N ALA A 240 -9.62 21.92 20.36
CA ALA A 240 -9.28 21.75 18.94
C ALA A 240 -9.39 20.29 18.49
N ILE A 241 -8.92 19.35 19.29
CA ILE A 241 -9.05 17.90 19.06
C ILE A 241 -10.54 17.49 19.05
N ALA A 242 -11.34 17.95 20.01
CA ALA A 242 -12.77 17.65 20.06
C ALA A 242 -13.50 18.15 18.78
N ILE A 243 -13.17 19.36 18.31
CA ILE A 243 -13.71 19.90 17.06
C ILE A 243 -13.34 19.02 15.86
N GLN A 244 -12.08 18.56 15.77
CA GLN A 244 -11.66 17.62 14.72
C GLN A 244 -12.47 16.31 14.77
N ARG A 245 -12.73 15.78 15.95
CA ARG A 245 -13.53 14.56 16.12
C ARG A 245 -14.97 14.74 15.68
N ILE A 246 -15.58 15.90 15.96
CA ILE A 246 -16.92 16.24 15.48
C ILE A 246 -16.91 16.38 13.95
N ALA A 247 -15.91 17.07 13.39
CA ALA A 247 -15.81 17.30 11.95
C ALA A 247 -15.77 16.00 11.13
N ARG A 248 -15.21 14.93 11.67
CA ARG A 248 -15.22 13.61 11.02
C ARG A 248 -16.63 13.06 10.77
N ASN A 249 -17.60 13.44 11.56
CA ASN A 249 -18.99 13.00 11.41
C ASN A 249 -19.85 14.11 10.77
N ASP A 250 -19.77 15.32 11.29
CA ASP A 250 -20.51 16.48 10.83
C ASP A 250 -19.63 17.74 10.80
N PRO A 251 -19.11 18.12 9.61
CA PRO A 251 -18.29 19.31 9.47
C PRO A 251 -19.02 20.62 9.79
N ARG A 252 -20.35 20.71 9.54
CA ARG A 252 -21.13 21.92 9.87
C ARG A 252 -21.26 22.11 11.37
N GLN A 253 -21.59 21.03 12.08
CA GLN A 253 -21.64 21.07 13.55
C GLN A 253 -20.29 21.45 14.16
N ALA A 254 -19.17 20.95 13.60
CA ALA A 254 -17.83 21.32 14.02
C ALA A 254 -17.54 22.81 13.75
N ALA A 255 -17.92 23.33 12.58
CA ALA A 255 -17.79 24.74 12.23
C ALA A 255 -18.57 25.63 13.22
N ASP A 256 -19.83 25.28 13.55
CA ASP A 256 -20.63 26.01 14.52
C ASP A 256 -19.99 26.07 15.92
N GLN A 257 -19.37 24.98 16.36
CA GLN A 257 -18.62 24.97 17.61
C GLN A 257 -17.36 25.84 17.54
N LEU A 258 -16.65 25.78 16.40
CA LEU A 258 -15.43 26.55 16.22
C LEU A 258 -15.70 28.07 16.09
N GLU A 259 -16.83 28.48 15.50
CA GLU A 259 -17.28 29.89 15.50
C GLU A 259 -17.52 30.40 16.92
N LYS A 260 -18.10 29.59 17.78
CA LYS A 260 -18.40 29.98 19.18
C LYS A 260 -17.15 30.02 20.07
N LEU A 261 -16.22 29.09 19.86
CA LEU A 261 -15.09 28.88 20.78
C LEU A 261 -13.75 29.41 20.24
N GLY A 262 -13.66 29.61 18.93
CA GLY A 262 -12.40 29.86 18.23
C GLY A 262 -11.71 31.16 18.59
N SER A 263 -12.42 32.19 19.05
CA SER A 263 -11.83 33.46 19.51
C SER A 263 -10.96 33.29 20.77
N ARG A 264 -11.12 32.18 21.50
CA ARG A 264 -10.35 31.86 22.69
C ARG A 264 -9.22 30.85 22.42
N LEU A 265 -9.07 30.37 21.17
CA LEU A 265 -7.96 29.55 20.72
C LEU A 265 -6.84 30.46 20.19
N GLU A 266 -5.60 30.05 20.41
CA GLU A 266 -4.46 30.64 19.73
C GLU A 266 -4.50 30.36 18.23
N GLU A 267 -3.73 31.12 17.44
CA GLU A 267 -3.75 31.04 15.98
C GLU A 267 -3.45 29.62 15.45
N SER A 268 -2.45 28.96 16.03
CA SER A 268 -2.06 27.62 15.60
C SER A 268 -3.13 26.56 15.85
N GLU A 269 -3.80 26.60 17.00
CA GLU A 269 -4.85 25.66 17.38
C GLU A 269 -6.11 25.92 16.56
N ARG A 270 -6.50 27.19 16.44
CA ARG A 270 -7.65 27.63 15.66
C ARG A 270 -7.49 27.32 14.19
N GLY A 271 -6.32 27.65 13.62
CA GLY A 271 -6.03 27.39 12.21
C GLY A 271 -6.02 25.90 11.90
N TRP A 272 -5.39 25.08 12.77
CA TRP A 272 -5.45 23.63 12.60
C TRP A 272 -6.88 23.11 12.67
N ALA A 273 -7.68 23.52 13.62
CA ALA A 273 -9.08 23.09 13.75
C ALA A 273 -9.89 23.45 12.48
N TRP A 274 -9.77 24.69 11.96
CA TRP A 274 -10.41 25.08 10.69
C TRP A 274 -9.90 24.27 9.51
N SER A 275 -8.61 23.94 9.43
CA SER A 275 -8.08 23.09 8.37
C SER A 275 -8.72 21.70 8.38
N GLN A 276 -8.99 21.16 9.57
CA GLN A 276 -9.64 19.86 9.73
C GLN A 276 -11.13 19.88 9.34
N VAL A 277 -11.83 20.95 9.72
CA VAL A 277 -13.22 21.16 9.28
C VAL A 277 -13.29 21.30 7.76
N GLY A 278 -12.41 22.13 7.18
CA GLY A 278 -12.28 22.28 5.73
C GLY A 278 -11.98 20.98 5.02
N TRP A 279 -11.06 20.17 5.56
CA TRP A 279 -10.70 18.87 5.00
C TRP A 279 -11.88 17.90 4.98
N GLN A 280 -12.56 17.72 6.11
CA GLN A 280 -13.70 16.83 6.19
C GLN A 280 -14.87 17.27 5.29
N ALA A 281 -15.03 18.56 5.09
CA ALA A 281 -15.99 19.11 4.12
C ALA A 281 -15.57 18.86 2.68
N ALA A 282 -14.27 19.05 2.37
CA ALA A 282 -13.73 18.81 1.03
C ALA A 282 -13.90 17.36 0.58
N THR A 283 -13.64 16.39 1.48
CA THR A 283 -13.83 14.95 1.19
C THR A 283 -15.30 14.60 0.93
N ARG A 284 -16.24 15.42 1.39
CA ARG A 284 -17.70 15.29 1.16
C ARG A 284 -18.21 16.22 0.05
N HIS A 285 -17.32 16.89 -0.65
CA HIS A 285 -17.62 17.84 -1.71
C HIS A 285 -18.55 19.00 -1.28
N MET A 286 -18.51 19.35 -0.01
CA MET A 286 -19.34 20.44 0.53
C MET A 286 -18.85 21.81 0.01
N PRO A 287 -19.77 22.72 -0.36
CA PRO A 287 -19.40 24.03 -0.90
C PRO A 287 -18.69 24.93 0.11
N GLU A 288 -18.91 24.72 1.41
CA GLU A 288 -18.32 25.51 2.49
C GLU A 288 -16.80 25.22 2.69
N ALA A 289 -16.27 24.12 2.13
CA ALA A 289 -14.89 23.68 2.36
C ALA A 289 -13.85 24.78 2.13
N VAL A 290 -13.95 25.51 1.02
CA VAL A 290 -13.01 26.59 0.68
C VAL A 290 -13.04 27.73 1.68
N SER A 291 -14.23 28.15 2.12
CA SER A 291 -14.38 29.22 3.10
C SER A 291 -13.74 28.84 4.45
N TRP A 292 -13.90 27.58 4.88
CA TRP A 292 -13.31 27.08 6.12
C TRP A 292 -11.80 26.91 6.01
N TYR A 293 -11.29 26.47 4.87
CA TYR A 293 -9.83 26.49 4.63
C TYR A 293 -9.25 27.92 4.64
N LYS A 294 -9.99 28.91 4.16
CA LYS A 294 -9.54 30.33 4.25
C LYS A 294 -9.45 30.80 5.70
N LYS A 295 -10.40 30.36 6.57
CA LYS A 295 -10.35 30.65 8.01
C LYS A 295 -9.17 29.95 8.73
N ALA A 296 -8.66 28.85 8.18
CA ALA A 296 -7.48 28.19 8.71
C ALA A 296 -6.20 29.04 8.63
N GLY A 297 -6.16 29.98 7.67
CA GLY A 297 -4.97 30.80 7.44
C GLY A 297 -3.79 29.99 6.93
N ASP A 298 -2.59 30.38 7.36
CA ASP A 298 -1.32 29.87 6.86
C ASP A 298 -0.68 28.79 7.78
N VAL A 299 -1.50 28.02 8.47
CA VAL A 299 -0.98 26.94 9.32
C VAL A 299 -0.38 25.80 8.48
N PRO A 300 0.67 25.12 9.01
CA PRO A 300 1.22 23.93 8.35
C PRO A 300 0.15 22.85 8.17
N LEU A 301 0.01 22.35 6.93
CA LEU A 301 -0.92 21.29 6.57
C LEU A 301 -0.16 19.99 6.33
N SER A 302 -0.82 18.87 6.59
CA SER A 302 -0.33 17.60 6.08
C SER A 302 -0.51 17.50 4.57
N ASP A 303 0.24 16.60 3.94
CA ASP A 303 0.14 16.33 2.51
C ASP A 303 -1.30 16.03 2.09
N GLU A 304 -2.01 15.21 2.85
CA GLU A 304 -3.40 14.85 2.57
C GLU A 304 -4.34 16.05 2.66
N VAL A 305 -4.22 16.85 3.71
CA VAL A 305 -5.05 18.05 3.91
C VAL A 305 -4.77 19.11 2.85
N ALA A 306 -3.50 19.31 2.48
CA ALA A 306 -3.10 20.24 1.42
C ALA A 306 -3.65 19.82 0.05
N GLN A 307 -3.55 18.54 -0.29
CA GLN A 307 -4.10 18.00 -1.54
C GLN A 307 -5.62 18.19 -1.62
N TRP A 308 -6.35 17.95 -0.54
CA TRP A 308 -7.79 18.18 -0.51
C TRP A 308 -8.18 19.66 -0.55
N LYS A 309 -7.34 20.54 0.01
CA LYS A 309 -7.51 21.99 -0.13
C LYS A 309 -7.43 22.41 -1.60
N VAL A 310 -6.46 21.88 -2.36
CA VAL A 310 -6.36 22.13 -3.81
C VAL A 310 -7.59 21.59 -4.54
N ARG A 311 -8.02 20.35 -4.25
CA ARG A 311 -9.21 19.75 -4.90
C ARG A 311 -10.49 20.56 -4.62
N ALA A 312 -10.65 21.05 -3.39
CA ALA A 312 -11.78 21.93 -3.04
C ALA A 312 -11.73 23.26 -3.80
N ALA A 313 -10.55 23.88 -3.89
CA ALA A 313 -10.34 25.12 -4.63
C ALA A 313 -10.60 24.94 -6.15
N LEU A 314 -10.17 23.83 -6.74
CA LEU A 314 -10.44 23.48 -8.14
C LEU A 314 -11.94 23.36 -8.42
N ARG A 315 -12.71 22.73 -7.51
CA ARG A 315 -14.18 22.62 -7.66
C ARG A 315 -14.90 23.97 -7.67
N GLN A 316 -14.31 24.99 -7.08
CA GLN A 316 -14.85 26.37 -7.04
C GLN A 316 -14.15 27.34 -8.01
N ASN A 317 -13.23 26.85 -8.83
CA ASN A 317 -12.40 27.66 -9.71
C ASN A 317 -11.62 28.78 -8.97
N ASP A 318 -11.27 28.54 -7.70
CA ASP A 318 -10.46 29.47 -6.91
C ASP A 318 -8.96 29.27 -7.25
N TRP A 319 -8.57 29.77 -8.41
CA TRP A 319 -7.21 29.60 -8.94
C TRP A 319 -6.12 30.22 -8.05
N GLY A 320 -6.44 31.30 -7.33
CA GLY A 320 -5.54 31.91 -6.36
C GLY A 320 -5.22 30.95 -5.21
N LEU A 321 -6.23 30.26 -4.67
CA LEU A 321 -6.07 29.29 -3.60
C LEU A 321 -5.38 28.02 -4.10
N VAL A 322 -5.67 27.56 -5.34
CA VAL A 322 -4.94 26.46 -5.99
C VAL A 322 -3.45 26.75 -6.00
N ARG A 323 -3.05 27.90 -6.58
CA ARG A 323 -1.66 28.33 -6.70
C ARG A 323 -0.98 28.42 -5.34
N SER A 324 -1.50 29.22 -4.44
CA SER A 324 -0.88 29.48 -3.14
C SER A 324 -0.76 28.23 -2.29
N THR A 325 -1.67 27.24 -2.46
CA THR A 325 -1.59 25.97 -1.75
C THR A 325 -0.49 25.08 -2.31
N ILE A 326 -0.40 24.92 -3.65
CA ILE A 326 0.62 24.07 -4.29
C ILE A 326 2.03 24.63 -4.05
N GLU A 327 2.21 25.95 -4.14
CA GLU A 327 3.50 26.62 -3.91
C GLU A 327 4.03 26.42 -2.47
N ARG A 328 3.15 26.10 -1.51
CA ARG A 328 3.51 25.80 -0.12
C ARG A 328 3.63 24.30 0.20
N MET A 329 3.34 23.43 -0.76
CA MET A 329 3.55 22.00 -0.57
C MET A 329 5.04 21.66 -0.42
N PRO A 330 5.38 20.57 0.31
CA PRO A 330 6.74 20.05 0.28
C PRO A 330 7.23 19.84 -1.17
N PRO A 331 8.49 20.15 -1.49
CA PRO A 331 9.00 20.10 -2.88
C PRO A 331 8.75 18.74 -3.58
N ALA A 332 8.90 17.64 -2.87
CA ALA A 332 8.67 16.31 -3.41
C ALA A 332 7.19 16.07 -3.79
N LEU A 333 6.25 16.62 -3.01
CA LEU A 333 4.82 16.54 -3.32
C LEU A 333 4.47 17.47 -4.48
N ALA A 334 4.91 18.72 -4.45
CA ALA A 334 4.63 19.72 -5.49
C ALA A 334 5.19 19.31 -6.87
N ALA A 335 6.25 18.48 -6.91
CA ALA A 335 6.85 17.97 -8.14
C ALA A 335 6.08 16.83 -8.81
N LEU A 336 5.05 16.29 -8.18
CA LEU A 336 4.21 15.25 -8.80
C LEU A 336 3.47 15.83 -10.02
N PRO A 337 3.31 15.06 -11.12
CA PRO A 337 2.75 15.56 -12.38
C PRO A 337 1.38 16.23 -12.23
N GLU A 338 0.52 15.72 -11.35
CA GLU A 338 -0.78 16.31 -11.08
C GLU A 338 -0.69 17.73 -10.51
N TRP A 339 0.22 17.97 -9.58
CA TRP A 339 0.35 19.30 -8.96
C TRP A 339 1.10 20.28 -9.86
N VAL A 340 2.08 19.80 -10.63
CA VAL A 340 2.73 20.60 -11.68
C VAL A 340 1.71 21.06 -12.73
N TYR A 341 0.82 20.16 -13.18
CA TYR A 341 -0.24 20.48 -14.13
C TYR A 341 -1.20 21.54 -13.57
N TRP A 342 -1.75 21.30 -12.37
CA TRP A 342 -2.73 22.24 -11.78
C TRP A 342 -2.10 23.59 -11.41
N LEU A 343 -0.82 23.62 -11.05
CA LEU A 343 -0.09 24.86 -10.88
C LEU A 343 0.01 25.62 -12.21
N GLY A 344 0.38 24.93 -13.29
CA GLY A 344 0.39 25.50 -14.64
C GLY A 344 -0.97 26.08 -15.04
N ARG A 345 -2.06 25.33 -14.79
CA ARG A 345 -3.43 25.80 -15.04
C ARG A 345 -3.77 27.06 -14.24
N SER A 346 -3.29 27.15 -13.01
CA SER A 346 -3.53 28.34 -12.16
C SER A 346 -2.79 29.59 -12.68
N TYR A 347 -1.57 29.42 -13.17
CA TYR A 347 -0.83 30.50 -13.84
C TYR A 347 -1.51 30.94 -15.13
N LYS A 348 -1.97 29.98 -15.96
CA LYS A 348 -2.70 30.27 -17.21
C LYS A 348 -4.00 31.01 -16.94
N ALA A 349 -4.76 30.62 -15.92
CA ALA A 349 -5.97 31.31 -15.50
C ALA A 349 -5.71 32.74 -15.00
N GLY A 350 -4.53 33.01 -14.46
CA GLY A 350 -4.04 34.34 -14.08
C GLY A 350 -3.43 35.16 -15.20
N GLY A 351 -3.44 34.67 -16.45
CA GLY A 351 -2.83 35.37 -17.62
C GLY A 351 -1.31 35.23 -17.73
N GLN A 352 -0.69 34.43 -16.89
CA GLN A 352 0.76 34.18 -16.84
C GLN A 352 1.13 32.97 -17.71
N THR A 353 0.97 33.11 -19.04
CA THR A 353 1.13 31.99 -20.00
C THR A 353 2.57 31.49 -20.08
N THR A 354 3.56 32.33 -19.96
CA THR A 354 4.98 31.92 -20.02
C THR A 354 5.34 31.00 -18.88
N GLU A 355 4.92 31.32 -17.67
CA GLU A 355 5.13 30.51 -16.46
C GLU A 355 4.34 29.20 -16.53
N ALA A 356 3.10 29.24 -17.03
CA ALA A 356 2.27 28.07 -17.26
C ALA A 356 2.94 27.09 -18.23
N ASP A 357 3.39 27.58 -19.40
CA ASP A 357 4.06 26.77 -20.41
C ASP A 357 5.36 26.14 -19.88
N ALA A 358 6.11 26.87 -19.05
CA ALA A 358 7.32 26.35 -18.42
C ALA A 358 7.01 25.16 -17.48
N LEU A 359 5.87 25.18 -16.80
CA LEU A 359 5.40 24.08 -15.96
C LEU A 359 4.91 22.90 -16.81
N PHE A 360 4.08 23.14 -17.83
CA PHE A 360 3.61 22.08 -18.72
C PHE A 360 4.77 21.37 -19.43
N LYS A 361 5.79 22.10 -19.89
CA LYS A 361 7.01 21.53 -20.51
C LYS A 361 7.77 20.56 -19.59
N LYS A 362 7.65 20.67 -18.27
CA LYS A 362 8.30 19.74 -17.32
C LYS A 362 7.71 18.34 -17.35
N ILE A 363 6.44 18.20 -17.71
CA ILE A 363 5.70 16.94 -17.66
C ILE A 363 5.19 16.50 -19.04
N ALA A 364 5.20 17.37 -20.05
CA ALA A 364 4.78 17.09 -21.41
C ALA A 364 5.63 15.98 -22.05
N GLY A 365 5.03 15.19 -22.94
CA GLY A 365 5.66 14.04 -23.60
C GLY A 365 5.81 12.81 -22.73
N ALA A 366 5.45 12.87 -21.44
CA ALA A 366 5.38 11.67 -20.60
C ALA A 366 4.11 10.85 -20.93
N PRO A 367 4.20 9.52 -21.16
CA PRO A 367 3.06 8.71 -21.56
C PRO A 367 2.15 8.40 -20.35
N ASN A 368 1.58 9.42 -19.76
CA ASN A 368 0.64 9.36 -18.64
C ASN A 368 -0.42 10.47 -18.76
N PHE A 369 -1.47 10.38 -17.93
CA PHE A 369 -2.62 11.28 -18.00
C PHE A 369 -2.24 12.77 -17.96
N TYR A 370 -1.41 13.20 -17.01
CA TYR A 370 -1.05 14.61 -16.87
C TYR A 370 0.00 15.07 -17.90
N GLY A 371 0.83 14.14 -18.42
CA GLY A 371 1.70 14.38 -19.55
C GLY A 371 0.90 14.72 -20.82
N ASN A 372 -0.11 13.90 -21.10
CA ASN A 372 -1.01 14.12 -22.24
C ASN A 372 -1.79 15.44 -22.10
N LEU A 373 -2.31 15.75 -20.91
CA LEU A 373 -2.98 17.04 -20.66
C LEU A 373 -2.04 18.23 -20.84
N ALA A 374 -0.77 18.08 -20.47
CA ALA A 374 0.22 19.15 -20.68
C ALA A 374 0.58 19.32 -22.15
N ASP A 375 0.63 18.25 -22.95
CA ASP A 375 0.78 18.32 -24.40
C ASP A 375 -0.42 19.05 -25.03
N ASP A 376 -1.65 18.77 -24.60
CA ASP A 376 -2.85 19.51 -25.06
C ASP A 376 -2.76 21.01 -24.74
N GLU A 377 -2.34 21.37 -23.52
CA GLU A 377 -2.19 22.78 -23.13
C GLU A 377 -1.12 23.53 -23.94
N LEU A 378 -0.11 22.80 -24.43
CA LEU A 378 0.96 23.31 -25.30
C LEU A 378 0.64 23.21 -26.80
N GLU A 379 -0.58 22.81 -27.17
CA GLU A 379 -1.02 22.56 -28.55
C GLU A 379 -0.08 21.57 -29.31
N ARG A 380 0.45 20.60 -28.58
CA ARG A 380 1.34 19.57 -29.12
C ARG A 380 0.56 18.28 -29.36
N PRO A 381 0.85 17.54 -30.44
CA PRO A 381 0.28 16.20 -30.60
C PRO A 381 0.77 15.32 -29.46
N ILE A 382 -0.13 14.49 -28.92
CA ILE A 382 0.26 13.47 -27.94
C ILE A 382 1.25 12.53 -28.64
N ASN A 383 2.49 12.57 -28.19
CA ASN A 383 3.55 11.73 -28.75
C ASN A 383 3.61 10.41 -27.98
N VAL A 384 3.01 9.38 -28.56
CA VAL A 384 3.16 8.02 -28.03
C VAL A 384 4.53 7.49 -28.46
N PRO A 385 5.42 7.14 -27.54
CA PRO A 385 6.70 6.53 -27.88
C PRO A 385 6.50 5.32 -28.82
N PRO A 386 7.45 5.03 -29.72
CA PRO A 386 7.31 3.94 -30.66
C PRO A 386 7.16 2.59 -29.95
N GLN A 387 6.35 1.71 -30.54
CA GLN A 387 6.19 0.34 -30.05
C GLN A 387 7.55 -0.38 -30.12
N ALA A 388 8.00 -0.94 -29.01
CA ALA A 388 9.18 -1.79 -28.98
C ALA A 388 8.94 -3.11 -29.72
N ALA A 389 10.01 -3.70 -30.26
CA ALA A 389 9.94 -5.04 -30.82
C ALA A 389 9.57 -6.04 -29.71
N SER A 390 8.64 -6.95 -30.01
CA SER A 390 8.26 -8.01 -29.06
C SER A 390 9.47 -8.85 -28.66
N PRO A 391 9.51 -9.37 -27.43
CA PRO A 391 10.60 -10.27 -27.00
C PRO A 391 10.70 -11.50 -27.89
N THR A 392 11.91 -11.81 -28.29
CA THR A 392 12.20 -13.02 -29.07
C THR A 392 12.00 -14.29 -28.24
N ARG A 393 11.86 -15.43 -28.90
CA ARG A 393 11.80 -16.72 -28.22
C ARG A 393 13.02 -16.97 -27.34
N ASP A 394 14.20 -16.63 -27.83
CA ASP A 394 15.47 -16.87 -27.12
C ASP A 394 15.60 -15.98 -25.87
N GLU A 395 15.17 -14.72 -25.95
CA GLU A 395 15.11 -13.82 -24.79
C GLU A 395 14.17 -14.37 -23.71
N VAL A 396 13.00 -14.86 -24.08
CA VAL A 396 12.05 -15.46 -23.13
C VAL A 396 12.58 -16.75 -22.53
N VAL A 397 13.24 -17.62 -23.32
CA VAL A 397 13.86 -18.86 -22.84
C VAL A 397 15.00 -18.56 -21.85
N ALA A 398 15.88 -17.61 -22.19
CA ALA A 398 16.96 -17.17 -21.30
C ALA A 398 16.39 -16.60 -19.98
N THR A 399 15.35 -15.80 -20.07
CA THR A 399 14.65 -15.22 -18.90
C THR A 399 13.97 -16.32 -18.05
N ALA A 400 13.35 -17.30 -18.67
CA ALA A 400 12.74 -18.45 -17.99
C ALA A 400 13.78 -19.34 -17.27
N ALA A 401 15.04 -19.33 -17.70
CA ALA A 401 16.11 -20.03 -17.03
C ALA A 401 16.61 -19.32 -15.74
N ASN A 402 16.23 -18.05 -15.53
CA ASN A 402 16.62 -17.30 -14.33
C ASN A 402 16.07 -17.97 -13.06
N PRO A 403 16.94 -18.37 -12.09
CA PRO A 403 16.49 -19.11 -10.91
C PRO A 403 15.49 -18.32 -10.02
N GLY A 404 15.62 -16.99 -9.95
CA GLY A 404 14.72 -16.15 -9.19
C GLY A 404 13.31 -16.12 -9.80
N LEU A 405 13.21 -15.99 -11.13
CA LEU A 405 11.93 -16.03 -11.83
C LEU A 405 11.29 -17.42 -11.78
N LYS A 406 12.09 -18.49 -11.85
CA LYS A 406 11.60 -19.87 -11.63
C LYS A 406 10.98 -20.03 -10.24
N ARG A 407 11.68 -19.59 -9.18
CA ARG A 407 11.14 -19.63 -7.81
C ARG A 407 9.87 -18.79 -7.68
N ALA A 408 9.86 -17.60 -8.26
CA ALA A 408 8.68 -16.74 -8.22
C ALA A 408 7.45 -17.40 -8.85
N LEU A 409 7.60 -17.99 -10.04
CA LEU A 409 6.52 -18.72 -10.72
C LEU A 409 6.10 -19.97 -9.96
N ALA A 410 7.06 -20.72 -9.37
CA ALA A 410 6.75 -21.88 -8.52
C ALA A 410 5.94 -21.47 -7.28
N LEU A 411 6.29 -20.37 -6.62
CA LEU A 411 5.52 -19.82 -5.49
C LEU A 411 4.09 -19.41 -5.90
N LEU A 412 3.96 -18.75 -7.05
CA LEU A 412 2.64 -18.35 -7.58
C LEU A 412 1.77 -19.58 -7.92
N ARG A 413 2.36 -20.62 -8.50
CA ARG A 413 1.69 -21.90 -8.82
C ARG A 413 1.13 -22.59 -7.56
N VAL A 414 1.86 -22.56 -6.46
CA VAL A 414 1.40 -23.12 -5.17
C VAL A 414 0.59 -22.11 -4.32
N ASN A 415 0.08 -21.07 -4.94
CA ASN A 415 -0.76 -20.03 -4.31
C ASN A 415 -0.09 -19.29 -3.14
N MET A 416 1.25 -19.20 -3.14
CA MET A 416 2.03 -18.35 -2.23
C MET A 416 2.31 -17.00 -2.89
N ARG A 417 1.22 -16.27 -3.18
CA ARG A 417 1.28 -15.07 -4.01
C ARG A 417 2.15 -13.96 -3.43
N VAL A 418 2.10 -13.75 -2.11
CA VAL A 418 2.89 -12.69 -1.46
C VAL A 418 4.38 -12.92 -1.65
N GLU A 419 4.84 -14.14 -1.38
CA GLU A 419 6.22 -14.54 -1.54
C GLU A 419 6.64 -14.53 -3.02
N GLY A 420 5.79 -15.06 -3.90
CA GLY A 420 6.04 -15.07 -5.35
C GLY A 420 6.19 -13.68 -5.94
N VAL A 421 5.34 -12.72 -5.54
CA VAL A 421 5.43 -11.32 -5.98
C VAL A 421 6.70 -10.65 -5.45
N ARG A 422 7.12 -10.94 -4.22
CA ARG A 422 8.35 -10.41 -3.63
C ARG A 422 9.60 -10.96 -4.35
N GLU A 423 9.65 -12.27 -4.58
CA GLU A 423 10.72 -12.92 -5.33
C GLU A 423 10.82 -12.37 -6.76
N TRP A 424 9.68 -12.23 -7.45
CA TRP A 424 9.58 -11.62 -8.77
C TRP A 424 10.16 -10.21 -8.79
N ASN A 425 9.64 -9.34 -7.94
CA ASN A 425 10.06 -7.94 -7.88
C ASN A 425 11.54 -7.77 -7.50
N TRP A 426 12.05 -8.65 -6.65
CA TRP A 426 13.47 -8.69 -6.29
C TRP A 426 14.33 -9.03 -7.50
N THR A 427 13.96 -10.06 -8.22
CA THR A 427 14.71 -10.57 -9.37
C THR A 427 14.74 -9.56 -10.54
N LEU A 428 13.69 -8.78 -10.72
CA LEU A 428 13.65 -7.75 -11.77
C LEU A 428 14.55 -6.53 -11.50
N ARG A 429 15.20 -6.43 -10.34
CA ARG A 429 16.04 -5.26 -10.04
C ARG A 429 17.33 -5.32 -10.88
N GLY A 430 17.64 -4.18 -11.52
CA GLY A 430 18.83 -4.05 -12.37
C GLY A 430 18.71 -4.68 -13.76
N MET A 431 17.54 -5.26 -14.12
CA MET A 431 17.29 -5.75 -15.46
C MET A 431 17.17 -4.58 -16.46
N SER A 432 17.69 -4.78 -17.66
CA SER A 432 17.51 -3.91 -18.83
C SER A 432 16.07 -3.93 -19.31
N ASP A 433 15.69 -2.95 -20.17
CA ASP A 433 14.35 -2.90 -20.74
C ASP A 433 14.00 -4.18 -21.53
N ARG A 434 14.96 -4.75 -22.28
CA ARG A 434 14.77 -6.02 -22.99
C ARG A 434 14.48 -7.19 -22.06
N GLU A 435 15.24 -7.32 -20.97
CA GLU A 435 15.03 -8.35 -19.95
C GLU A 435 13.70 -8.17 -19.24
N LEU A 436 13.29 -6.91 -18.95
CA LEU A 436 11.99 -6.60 -18.35
C LEU A 436 10.83 -6.98 -19.28
N LEU A 437 10.95 -6.71 -20.59
CA LEU A 437 9.94 -7.10 -21.57
C LEU A 437 9.88 -8.63 -21.71
N ALA A 438 11.03 -9.32 -21.72
CA ALA A 438 11.07 -10.79 -21.76
C ALA A 438 10.45 -11.41 -20.49
N ALA A 439 10.68 -10.80 -19.31
CA ALA A 439 10.02 -11.21 -18.07
C ALA A 439 8.50 -10.94 -18.13
N ALA A 440 8.07 -9.82 -18.71
CA ALA A 440 6.65 -9.53 -18.90
C ALA A 440 5.97 -10.59 -19.79
N GLU A 441 6.61 -10.96 -20.91
CA GLU A 441 6.09 -12.00 -21.80
C GLU A 441 6.08 -13.38 -21.10
N LEU A 442 7.11 -13.70 -20.32
CA LEU A 442 7.16 -14.92 -19.49
C LEU A 442 5.99 -14.98 -18.50
N ALA A 443 5.72 -13.88 -17.80
CA ALA A 443 4.60 -13.79 -16.87
C ALA A 443 3.25 -13.95 -17.59
N LYS A 444 3.07 -13.29 -18.74
CA LYS A 444 1.89 -13.41 -19.58
C LYS A 444 1.63 -14.86 -20.00
N ARG A 445 2.66 -15.58 -20.44
CA ARG A 445 2.57 -17.01 -20.82
C ARG A 445 2.21 -17.94 -19.68
N ASN A 446 2.38 -17.48 -18.44
CA ASN A 446 2.01 -18.20 -17.21
C ASN A 446 0.72 -17.65 -16.58
N ASP A 447 -0.08 -16.86 -17.29
CA ASP A 447 -1.34 -16.23 -16.84
C ASP A 447 -1.17 -15.32 -15.60
N VAL A 448 0.05 -14.81 -15.37
CA VAL A 448 0.37 -13.90 -14.26
C VAL A 448 0.35 -12.46 -14.78
N TYR A 449 -0.82 -12.01 -15.22
CA TYR A 449 -0.99 -10.76 -15.96
C TYR A 449 -0.55 -9.51 -15.18
N ASP A 450 -0.81 -9.46 -13.88
CA ASP A 450 -0.36 -8.35 -13.04
C ASP A 450 1.17 -8.23 -12.97
N ARG A 451 1.91 -9.33 -13.07
CA ARG A 451 3.38 -9.33 -13.11
C ARG A 451 3.88 -8.97 -14.51
N ALA A 452 3.17 -9.38 -15.56
CA ALA A 452 3.46 -8.95 -16.93
C ALA A 452 3.37 -7.43 -17.05
N ILE A 453 2.25 -6.85 -16.64
CA ILE A 453 2.04 -5.40 -16.62
C ILE A 453 3.10 -4.70 -15.78
N ALA A 454 3.35 -5.18 -14.54
CA ALA A 454 4.30 -4.55 -13.64
C ALA A 454 5.74 -4.59 -14.16
N ALA A 455 6.14 -5.61 -14.91
CA ALA A 455 7.46 -5.69 -15.55
C ALA A 455 7.54 -4.72 -16.74
N ALA A 456 6.54 -4.71 -17.63
CA ALA A 456 6.48 -3.81 -18.78
C ALA A 456 6.40 -2.33 -18.35
N ASP A 457 5.71 -2.00 -17.26
CA ASP A 457 5.62 -0.63 -16.72
C ASP A 457 6.99 -0.11 -16.21
N ARG A 458 7.97 -0.98 -15.91
CA ARG A 458 9.30 -0.58 -15.44
C ARG A 458 10.25 -0.13 -16.55
N THR A 459 9.96 -0.45 -17.81
CA THR A 459 10.82 -0.05 -18.93
C THR A 459 10.85 1.46 -19.10
N ARG A 460 12.00 2.00 -19.46
CA ARG A 460 12.24 3.46 -19.55
C ARG A 460 12.28 3.95 -20.98
N ASN A 461 12.91 3.21 -21.88
CA ASN A 461 13.17 3.61 -23.26
C ASN A 461 12.43 2.73 -24.27
N GLU A 462 12.22 1.45 -23.96
CA GLU A 462 11.53 0.49 -24.82
C GLU A 462 10.14 0.18 -24.27
N HIS A 463 9.10 0.53 -25.01
CA HIS A 463 7.72 0.41 -24.56
C HIS A 463 6.94 -0.59 -25.39
N ASP A 464 6.62 -1.76 -24.82
CA ASP A 464 5.70 -2.71 -25.45
C ASP A 464 4.28 -2.52 -24.89
N TYR A 465 3.43 -1.88 -25.69
CA TYR A 465 2.06 -1.57 -25.28
C TYR A 465 1.17 -2.81 -25.22
N SER A 466 1.49 -3.86 -25.98
CA SER A 466 0.77 -5.12 -25.91
C SER A 466 0.98 -5.87 -24.60
N LEU A 467 2.10 -5.59 -23.89
CA LEU A 467 2.40 -6.11 -22.55
C LEU A 467 1.93 -5.18 -21.42
N ARG A 468 1.90 -3.86 -21.68
CA ARG A 468 1.37 -2.88 -20.71
C ARG A 468 -0.14 -2.87 -20.63
N TYR A 469 -0.82 -3.03 -21.78
CA TYR A 469 -2.27 -2.94 -21.93
C TYR A 469 -2.82 -4.27 -22.43
N LEU A 470 -2.61 -5.29 -21.60
CA LEU A 470 -3.13 -6.65 -21.87
C LEU A 470 -4.65 -6.64 -21.93
N SER A 471 -5.19 -7.50 -22.80
CA SER A 471 -6.63 -7.76 -22.91
C SER A 471 -6.94 -9.26 -22.74
N PRO A 472 -6.69 -9.82 -21.54
CA PRO A 472 -7.05 -11.22 -21.25
C PRO A 472 -8.56 -11.37 -21.07
N TYR A 473 -9.04 -12.63 -21.11
CA TYR A 473 -10.47 -12.96 -20.96
C TYR A 473 -11.37 -12.34 -22.04
N ASP A 474 -10.84 -12.25 -23.25
CA ASP A 474 -11.47 -11.59 -24.40
C ASP A 474 -12.82 -12.23 -24.77
N ASP A 475 -12.93 -13.55 -24.60
CA ASP A 475 -14.13 -14.36 -24.78
C ASP A 475 -15.28 -13.98 -23.81
N HIS A 476 -14.98 -13.37 -22.68
CA HIS A 476 -15.96 -12.86 -21.73
C HIS A 476 -16.16 -11.35 -21.85
N VAL A 477 -15.07 -10.59 -22.00
CA VAL A 477 -15.11 -9.12 -21.93
C VAL A 477 -15.78 -8.50 -23.15
N ARG A 478 -15.38 -8.89 -24.38
CA ARG A 478 -15.95 -8.28 -25.59
C ARG A 478 -17.44 -8.51 -25.74
N PRO A 479 -17.96 -9.75 -25.61
CA PRO A 479 -19.40 -9.95 -25.70
C PRO A 479 -20.19 -9.19 -24.64
N ALA A 480 -19.66 -9.10 -23.42
CA ALA A 480 -20.31 -8.36 -22.35
C ALA A 480 -20.31 -6.84 -22.62
N ALA A 481 -19.18 -6.27 -23.06
CA ALA A 481 -19.06 -4.87 -23.43
C ALA A 481 -20.02 -4.51 -24.61
N GLN A 482 -20.05 -5.32 -25.65
CA GLN A 482 -20.95 -5.16 -26.81
C GLN A 482 -22.41 -5.18 -26.38
N LYS A 483 -22.81 -6.15 -25.54
CA LYS A 483 -24.18 -6.24 -25.01
C LYS A 483 -24.61 -4.99 -24.26
N GLN A 484 -23.68 -4.32 -23.58
CA GLN A 484 -23.94 -3.07 -22.85
C GLN A 484 -23.69 -1.81 -23.68
N SER A 485 -23.29 -1.92 -24.95
CA SER A 485 -22.91 -0.79 -25.81
C SER A 485 -21.82 0.08 -25.17
N ILE A 486 -20.81 -0.56 -24.57
CA ILE A 486 -19.63 0.08 -23.96
C ILE A 486 -18.41 -0.31 -24.79
N ASP A 487 -17.48 0.63 -24.95
CA ASP A 487 -16.18 0.35 -25.55
C ASP A 487 -15.39 -0.65 -24.67
N ASP A 488 -14.94 -1.75 -25.25
CA ASP A 488 -14.19 -2.80 -24.56
C ASP A 488 -12.86 -2.28 -23.99
N ALA A 489 -12.23 -1.31 -24.66
CA ALA A 489 -11.02 -0.67 -24.15
C ALA A 489 -11.26 0.01 -22.79
N TRP A 490 -12.44 0.60 -22.58
CA TRP A 490 -12.79 1.18 -21.29
C TRP A 490 -12.99 0.12 -20.21
N VAL A 491 -13.63 -1.01 -20.55
CA VAL A 491 -13.76 -2.15 -19.62
C VAL A 491 -12.39 -2.69 -19.22
N TYR A 492 -11.48 -2.89 -20.19
CA TYR A 492 -10.10 -3.32 -19.92
C TYR A 492 -9.33 -2.32 -19.07
N GLY A 493 -9.49 -1.02 -19.33
CA GLY A 493 -8.88 0.05 -18.54
C GLY A 493 -9.32 -0.01 -17.08
N LEU A 494 -10.63 -0.21 -16.83
CA LEU A 494 -11.17 -0.39 -15.50
C LEU A 494 -10.60 -1.63 -14.81
N MET A 495 -10.62 -2.80 -15.47
CA MET A 495 -10.09 -4.05 -14.91
C MET A 495 -8.59 -3.94 -14.60
N ARG A 496 -7.82 -3.26 -15.46
CA ARG A 496 -6.40 -3.01 -15.23
C ARG A 496 -6.18 -2.16 -13.97
N GLN A 497 -7.01 -1.16 -13.75
CA GLN A 497 -6.93 -0.30 -12.56
C GLN A 497 -7.38 -1.02 -11.28
N GLU A 498 -8.46 -1.78 -11.35
CA GLU A 498 -9.10 -2.40 -10.19
C GLU A 498 -8.37 -3.65 -9.69
N SER A 499 -7.92 -4.53 -10.57
CA SER A 499 -7.35 -5.82 -10.17
C SER A 499 -6.04 -6.19 -10.87
N ARG A 500 -5.65 -5.48 -11.93
CA ARG A 500 -4.62 -5.93 -12.87
C ARG A 500 -4.87 -7.37 -13.33
N PHE A 501 -6.14 -7.70 -13.58
CA PHE A 501 -6.60 -9.01 -14.06
C PHE A 501 -6.42 -10.17 -13.08
N ILE A 502 -6.33 -9.91 -11.78
CA ILE A 502 -6.35 -10.94 -10.75
C ILE A 502 -7.81 -11.31 -10.46
N THR A 503 -8.23 -12.51 -10.87
CA THR A 503 -9.62 -12.99 -10.72
C THR A 503 -10.06 -13.10 -9.27
N SER A 504 -9.14 -13.44 -8.36
CA SER A 504 -9.38 -13.58 -6.91
C SER A 504 -9.05 -12.33 -6.10
N ALA A 505 -8.85 -11.17 -6.76
CA ALA A 505 -8.53 -9.93 -6.05
C ALA A 505 -9.63 -9.56 -5.04
N LYS A 506 -9.21 -9.17 -3.83
CA LYS A 506 -10.12 -8.73 -2.77
C LYS A 506 -9.53 -7.53 -2.05
N SER A 507 -10.32 -6.46 -1.93
CA SER A 507 -9.92 -5.27 -1.18
C SER A 507 -10.17 -5.42 0.31
N ASN A 508 -9.53 -4.57 1.13
CA ASN A 508 -9.74 -4.53 2.57
C ASN A 508 -11.18 -4.20 2.98
N VAL A 509 -11.94 -3.55 2.09
CA VAL A 509 -13.35 -3.17 2.31
C VAL A 509 -14.34 -4.15 1.66
N GLY A 510 -13.84 -5.25 1.05
CA GLY A 510 -14.65 -6.35 0.54
C GLY A 510 -14.99 -6.30 -0.95
N ALA A 511 -14.46 -5.35 -1.74
CA ALA A 511 -14.58 -5.39 -3.19
C ALA A 511 -13.88 -6.64 -3.75
N SER A 512 -14.46 -7.30 -4.76
CA SER A 512 -14.01 -8.63 -5.20
C SER A 512 -14.01 -8.79 -6.73
N GLY A 513 -13.04 -9.59 -7.20
CA GLY A 513 -12.91 -10.02 -8.59
C GLY A 513 -12.27 -9.01 -9.52
N LEU A 514 -12.33 -9.28 -10.82
CA LEU A 514 -11.67 -8.52 -11.89
C LEU A 514 -12.04 -7.02 -11.88
N MET A 515 -13.32 -6.70 -11.67
CA MET A 515 -13.88 -5.35 -11.69
C MET A 515 -14.17 -4.81 -10.27
N GLN A 516 -13.64 -5.45 -9.23
CA GLN A 516 -13.70 -5.04 -7.82
C GLN A 516 -15.11 -4.60 -7.36
N LEU A 517 -16.08 -5.48 -7.56
CA LEU A 517 -17.46 -5.21 -7.18
C LEU A 517 -17.68 -5.35 -5.67
N MET A 518 -18.27 -4.31 -5.07
CA MET A 518 -18.72 -4.38 -3.69
C MET A 518 -19.91 -5.36 -3.56
N PRO A 519 -20.02 -6.12 -2.45
CA PRO A 519 -21.10 -7.11 -2.28
C PRO A 519 -22.50 -6.56 -2.50
N ALA A 520 -22.78 -5.38 -1.96
CA ALA A 520 -24.06 -4.72 -2.12
C ALA A 520 -24.33 -4.30 -3.58
N THR A 521 -23.32 -3.76 -4.26
CA THR A 521 -23.39 -3.37 -5.67
C THR A 521 -23.63 -4.60 -6.56
N ALA A 522 -22.86 -5.67 -6.37
CA ALA A 522 -23.02 -6.89 -7.14
C ALA A 522 -24.43 -7.48 -7.02
N LYS A 523 -24.97 -7.53 -5.79
CA LYS A 523 -26.34 -8.00 -5.52
C LYS A 523 -27.39 -7.08 -6.16
N TRP A 524 -27.20 -5.78 -6.06
CA TRP A 524 -28.13 -4.79 -6.65
C TRP A 524 -28.16 -4.90 -8.19
N VAL A 525 -26.98 -4.99 -8.83
CA VAL A 525 -26.88 -5.16 -10.27
C VAL A 525 -27.49 -6.50 -10.71
N ALA A 526 -27.18 -7.60 -10.03
CA ALA A 526 -27.75 -8.91 -10.33
C ALA A 526 -29.28 -8.90 -10.34
N ASN A 527 -29.90 -8.24 -9.36
CA ASN A 527 -31.36 -8.05 -9.32
C ASN A 527 -31.86 -7.19 -10.49
N LYS A 528 -31.16 -6.11 -10.84
CA LYS A 528 -31.54 -5.21 -11.94
C LYS A 528 -31.53 -5.88 -13.31
N ILE A 529 -30.56 -6.78 -13.54
CA ILE A 529 -30.45 -7.51 -14.82
C ILE A 529 -31.18 -8.86 -14.83
N GLY A 530 -31.89 -9.21 -13.75
CA GLY A 530 -32.66 -10.46 -13.65
C GLY A 530 -31.80 -11.73 -13.54
N LEU A 531 -30.61 -11.66 -12.94
CA LEU A 531 -29.74 -12.80 -12.73
C LEU A 531 -30.24 -13.66 -11.55
N ALA A 532 -31.13 -14.62 -11.84
CA ALA A 532 -31.95 -15.33 -10.86
C ALA A 532 -31.14 -16.16 -9.83
N ASN A 533 -29.95 -16.65 -10.16
CA ASN A 533 -29.17 -17.56 -9.32
C ASN A 533 -27.86 -16.93 -8.84
N TYR A 534 -27.83 -15.62 -8.63
CA TYR A 534 -26.64 -14.96 -8.13
C TYR A 534 -26.47 -15.23 -6.63
N SER A 535 -25.29 -15.75 -6.26
CA SER A 535 -24.78 -15.75 -4.87
C SER A 535 -23.43 -15.04 -4.82
N HIS A 536 -23.11 -14.44 -3.70
CA HIS A 536 -21.85 -13.69 -3.56
C HIS A 536 -20.60 -14.58 -3.71
N SER A 537 -20.70 -15.89 -3.47
CA SER A 537 -19.62 -16.85 -3.71
C SER A 537 -19.18 -16.91 -5.18
N ARG A 538 -20.06 -16.54 -6.11
CA ARG A 538 -19.83 -16.56 -7.55
C ARG A 538 -19.19 -15.26 -8.08
N VAL A 539 -19.04 -14.23 -7.26
CA VAL A 539 -18.55 -12.92 -7.71
C VAL A 539 -17.15 -12.97 -8.34
N ASN A 540 -16.34 -13.99 -8.02
CA ASN A 540 -14.99 -14.17 -8.57
C ASN A 540 -14.95 -15.04 -9.83
N GLU A 541 -16.09 -15.63 -10.25
CA GLU A 541 -16.20 -16.28 -11.55
C GLU A 541 -16.04 -15.20 -12.63
N THR A 542 -15.12 -15.40 -13.59
CA THR A 542 -14.78 -14.39 -14.61
C THR A 542 -16.01 -13.89 -15.35
N GLU A 543 -16.84 -14.82 -15.86
CA GLU A 543 -18.06 -14.50 -16.59
C GLU A 543 -19.03 -13.65 -15.74
N ILE A 544 -19.27 -14.06 -14.50
CA ILE A 544 -20.20 -13.36 -13.60
C ILE A 544 -19.68 -11.97 -13.21
N ASN A 545 -18.38 -11.86 -12.91
CA ASN A 545 -17.78 -10.58 -12.54
C ASN A 545 -17.82 -9.57 -13.68
N VAL A 546 -17.47 -10.01 -14.89
CA VAL A 546 -17.50 -9.20 -16.11
C VAL A 546 -18.93 -8.79 -16.46
N LEU A 547 -19.89 -9.73 -16.41
CA LEU A 547 -21.30 -9.44 -16.67
C LEU A 547 -21.85 -8.37 -15.72
N LEU A 548 -21.63 -8.56 -14.42
CA LEU A 548 -22.11 -7.61 -13.41
C LEU A 548 -21.40 -6.24 -13.50
N GLY A 549 -20.09 -6.26 -13.73
CA GLY A 549 -19.29 -5.04 -13.81
C GLY A 549 -19.64 -4.18 -15.02
N THR A 550 -19.76 -4.78 -16.21
CA THR A 550 -20.17 -4.06 -17.43
C THR A 550 -21.60 -3.55 -17.32
N SER A 551 -22.52 -4.34 -16.75
CA SER A 551 -23.89 -3.89 -16.48
C SER A 551 -23.93 -2.72 -15.50
N TYR A 552 -23.08 -2.74 -14.45
CA TYR A 552 -22.95 -1.62 -13.52
C TYR A 552 -22.44 -0.35 -14.23
N MET A 553 -21.39 -0.47 -15.06
CA MET A 553 -20.89 0.66 -15.85
C MET A 553 -22.02 1.28 -16.68
N ARG A 554 -22.82 0.47 -17.35
CA ARG A 554 -23.97 0.95 -18.15
C ARG A 554 -25.00 1.68 -17.30
N LEU A 555 -25.42 1.10 -16.17
CA LEU A 555 -26.38 1.70 -15.25
C LEU A 555 -25.92 3.05 -14.69
N VAL A 556 -24.62 3.19 -14.42
CA VAL A 556 -24.04 4.47 -13.97
C VAL A 556 -24.00 5.51 -15.08
N MET A 557 -23.78 5.11 -16.33
CA MET A 557 -23.82 6.04 -17.47
C MET A 557 -25.23 6.56 -17.77
N GLU A 558 -26.27 5.81 -17.43
CA GLU A 558 -27.66 6.17 -17.65
C GLU A 558 -28.27 6.99 -16.51
N SER A 559 -27.59 7.09 -15.36
CA SER A 559 -28.04 7.84 -14.19
C SER A 559 -27.55 9.30 -14.19
#